data_186e139d4180b0fb1c2b960f0941a2db
#
_entry.id   186e139d4180b0fb1c2b960f0941a2db
#
_cell.length_a   1.000
_cell.length_b   1.000
_cell.length_c   1.000
_cell.angle_alpha   90.00
_cell.angle_beta   90.00
_cell.angle_gamma   90.00
#
_symmetry.space_group_name_H-M   'P 1'
#
loop_
_entity.id
_entity.type
_entity.pdbx_description
1 polymer ?
#
loop_
_entity_poly.entity_id
_entity_poly.type
_entity_poly.pdbx_seq_one_letter_code
_entity_poly.pdbx_strand_id
1 'polypeptide(L)'
;MTVRKGYSAQTSAILPIFVFMRQLTLSLLLWALAAFCAGAYTDHRGHNVDSLERVVARWTPDAIDKATEEELIDLNRAYRDLMLGYEVINGEKAVFYARKAIAISRRKGWTEATGDAARHIGQYFYAREQFDSAMVWFQESLACVEKMAAGATSPSHPEGYAEIDIDDSRSSLYGAIGNLYNVMGDIPTAMDYYGKAGEIFDKHGWNESNSVLYYNIGETWLEEKDYAQALPAYEKSLDYARTAGDSLLVANALKGLGGLYLETGKTWKALRCLQEADQYYSLHDDQEFRFRMENLDFMSQVLQAQKRNLMGWLVVLVVLAALVAAVLLILRRLRHMEKEQAETALVMDETLEELRAPSNKAPVLTDRERQILALIAEGKTNPQMAEALFLSPETIKWYRKKLLVKFDVPTAAALVSKAKDLGLL
;
A
#
# COMPACT_ATOMS: atom_id res chain seq x y z
N MET A 1 4.65 -26.97 -22.14
CA MET A 1 5.00 -25.59 -22.52
C MET A 1 3.74 -24.96 -23.12
N THR A 2 3.19 -23.91 -22.59
CA THR A 2 1.94 -23.17 -22.91
C THR A 2 0.80 -23.34 -21.92
N VAL A 3 0.94 -22.76 -20.70
CA VAL A 3 -0.17 -22.19 -19.91
C VAL A 3 0.45 -21.25 -18.84
N ARG A 4 0.95 -20.10 -19.24
CA ARG A 4 1.40 -19.05 -18.27
C ARG A 4 1.41 -17.63 -18.88
N LYS A 5 0.39 -17.27 -19.66
CA LYS A 5 0.29 -15.90 -20.21
C LYS A 5 -1.13 -15.28 -20.16
N GLY A 6 -2.02 -15.74 -19.30
CA GLY A 6 -3.41 -15.26 -19.25
C GLY A 6 -3.80 -14.33 -18.10
N TYR A 7 -3.00 -14.17 -17.05
CA TYR A 7 -3.44 -13.45 -15.83
C TYR A 7 -2.85 -12.06 -15.61
N SER A 8 -1.85 -11.62 -16.37
CA SER A 8 -1.24 -10.29 -16.18
C SER A 8 -1.86 -9.16 -17.03
N ALA A 9 -2.64 -9.50 -18.05
CA ALA A 9 -3.21 -8.51 -18.97
C ALA A 9 -4.59 -7.97 -18.55
N GLN A 10 -5.32 -8.67 -17.66
CA GLN A 10 -6.63 -8.20 -17.20
C GLN A 10 -6.55 -7.22 -16.02
N THR A 11 -5.50 -7.27 -15.20
CA THR A 11 -5.33 -6.33 -14.08
C THR A 11 -4.81 -4.97 -14.50
N SER A 12 -4.07 -4.87 -15.61
CA SER A 12 -3.55 -3.58 -16.11
C SER A 12 -4.60 -2.75 -16.86
N ALA A 13 -5.69 -3.36 -17.35
CA ALA A 13 -6.77 -2.67 -18.04
C ALA A 13 -7.89 -2.19 -17.10
N ILE A 14 -7.99 -2.77 -15.90
CA ILE A 14 -9.04 -2.42 -14.92
C ILE A 14 -8.66 -1.16 -14.12
N LEU A 15 -7.38 -0.94 -13.85
CA LEU A 15 -6.90 0.22 -13.10
C LEU A 15 -7.16 1.57 -13.79
N PRO A 16 -6.91 1.74 -15.10
CA PRO A 16 -7.26 2.97 -15.82
C PRO A 16 -8.76 3.22 -15.92
N ILE A 17 -9.58 2.16 -16.03
CA ILE A 17 -11.04 2.26 -16.08
C ILE A 17 -11.59 2.69 -14.71
N PHE A 18 -11.03 2.20 -13.62
CA PHE A 18 -11.42 2.60 -12.26
C PHE A 18 -11.04 4.06 -11.96
N VAL A 19 -9.86 4.50 -12.39
CA VAL A 19 -9.42 5.90 -12.25
C VAL A 19 -10.30 6.82 -13.12
N PHE A 20 -10.60 6.42 -14.35
CA PHE A 20 -11.48 7.18 -15.26
C PHE A 20 -12.94 7.22 -14.77
N MET A 21 -13.48 6.12 -14.28
CA MET A 21 -14.81 6.08 -13.66
C MET A 21 -14.89 6.91 -12.38
N ARG A 22 -13.81 6.90 -11.57
CA ARG A 22 -13.70 7.73 -10.36
C ARG A 22 -13.68 9.23 -10.69
N GLN A 23 -12.96 9.65 -11.73
CA GLN A 23 -12.96 11.04 -12.20
C GLN A 23 -14.31 11.45 -12.79
N LEU A 24 -14.98 10.55 -13.52
CA LEU A 24 -16.29 10.82 -14.13
C LEU A 24 -17.41 10.93 -13.07
N THR A 25 -17.39 10.07 -12.04
CA THR A 25 -18.36 10.13 -10.93
C THR A 25 -18.11 11.34 -10.02
N LEU A 26 -16.84 11.73 -9.78
CA LEU A 26 -16.52 12.95 -9.05
C LEU A 26 -16.99 14.21 -9.79
N SER A 27 -16.77 14.29 -11.11
CA SER A 27 -17.20 15.44 -11.90
C SER A 27 -18.75 15.50 -12.01
N LEU A 28 -19.46 14.39 -12.09
CA LEU A 28 -20.92 14.36 -12.12
C LEU A 28 -21.55 14.69 -10.76
N LEU A 29 -20.94 14.26 -9.64
CA LEU A 29 -21.37 14.63 -8.29
C LEU A 29 -21.10 16.12 -8.00
N LEU A 30 -19.95 16.64 -8.43
CA LEU A 30 -19.64 18.07 -8.35
C LEU A 30 -20.62 18.90 -9.21
N TRP A 31 -21.01 18.38 -10.38
CA TRP A 31 -21.99 19.04 -11.26
C TRP A 31 -23.41 19.03 -10.64
N ALA A 32 -23.81 17.93 -10.03
CA ALA A 32 -25.10 17.82 -9.35
C ALA A 32 -25.18 18.68 -8.09
N LEU A 33 -24.09 18.77 -7.30
CA LEU A 33 -24.00 19.69 -6.15
C LEU A 33 -23.98 21.16 -6.61
N ALA A 34 -23.22 21.47 -7.66
CA ALA A 34 -23.20 22.82 -8.25
C ALA A 34 -24.58 23.24 -8.77
N ALA A 35 -25.35 22.32 -9.38
CA ALA A 35 -26.71 22.57 -9.85
C ALA A 35 -27.71 22.77 -8.70
N PHE A 36 -27.53 22.08 -7.57
CA PHE A 36 -28.38 22.25 -6.38
C PHE A 36 -28.08 23.53 -5.60
N CYS A 37 -26.81 23.98 -5.60
CA CYS A 37 -26.39 25.23 -4.96
C CYS A 37 -26.62 26.49 -5.82
N ALA A 38 -26.87 26.34 -7.13
CA ALA A 38 -27.02 27.48 -8.06
C ALA A 38 -28.19 28.42 -7.74
N GLY A 39 -29.10 28.02 -6.85
CA GLY A 39 -30.24 28.85 -6.45
C GLY A 39 -30.01 29.88 -5.34
N ALA A 40 -28.90 29.78 -4.59
CA ALA A 40 -28.69 30.60 -3.41
C ALA A 40 -27.21 30.84 -3.03
N TYR A 41 -26.27 30.81 -4.02
CA TYR A 41 -24.88 31.09 -3.69
C TYR A 41 -24.69 32.59 -3.40
N THR A 42 -24.33 32.88 -2.15
CA THR A 42 -23.92 34.23 -1.73
C THR A 42 -22.38 34.24 -1.59
N ASP A 43 -21.76 35.40 -1.87
CA ASP A 43 -20.35 35.62 -1.50
C ASP A 43 -20.15 35.49 0.02
N HIS A 44 -18.91 35.51 0.50
CA HIS A 44 -18.55 35.46 1.92
C HIS A 44 -19.17 36.60 2.77
N ARG A 45 -19.78 37.60 2.14
CA ARG A 45 -20.53 38.70 2.76
C ARG A 45 -22.05 38.58 2.63
N GLY A 46 -22.53 37.45 2.08
CA GLY A 46 -23.95 37.19 1.88
C GLY A 46 -24.56 37.86 0.63
N HIS A 47 -23.73 38.36 -0.31
CA HIS A 47 -24.24 38.98 -1.56
C HIS A 47 -24.56 37.89 -2.57
N ASN A 48 -25.72 38.03 -3.22
CA ASN A 48 -26.08 37.15 -4.34
C ASN A 48 -25.23 37.52 -5.58
N VAL A 49 -24.51 36.52 -6.16
CA VAL A 49 -23.66 36.68 -7.34
C VAL A 49 -24.38 37.39 -8.51
N ASP A 50 -25.65 37.03 -8.75
CA ASP A 50 -26.47 37.67 -9.80
C ASP A 50 -26.73 39.17 -9.54
N SER A 51 -26.78 39.58 -8.28
CA SER A 51 -26.91 40.99 -7.90
C SER A 51 -25.62 41.73 -8.21
N LEU A 52 -24.47 41.17 -7.87
CA LEU A 52 -23.15 41.75 -8.18
C LEU A 52 -22.87 41.82 -9.69
N GLU A 53 -23.26 40.80 -10.45
CA GLU A 53 -23.16 40.84 -11.93
C GLU A 53 -23.96 42.02 -12.53
N ARG A 54 -25.17 42.31 -12.00
CA ARG A 54 -25.95 43.44 -12.44
C ARG A 54 -25.30 44.80 -12.10
N VAL A 55 -24.61 44.86 -10.98
CA VAL A 55 -23.86 46.07 -10.58
C VAL A 55 -22.70 46.32 -11.52
N VAL A 56 -21.87 45.28 -11.74
CA VAL A 56 -20.66 45.42 -12.60
C VAL A 56 -20.97 45.54 -14.08
N ALA A 57 -22.12 45.03 -14.56
CA ALA A 57 -22.53 45.16 -15.96
C ALA A 57 -22.80 46.63 -16.40
N ARG A 58 -22.98 47.56 -15.45
CA ARG A 58 -23.17 48.97 -15.76
C ARG A 58 -21.87 49.72 -16.08
N TRP A 59 -20.73 49.10 -15.78
CA TRP A 59 -19.42 49.69 -15.93
C TRP A 59 -18.86 49.44 -17.32
N THR A 60 -19.00 50.43 -18.20
CA THR A 60 -18.34 50.45 -19.51
C THR A 60 -16.89 50.93 -19.37
N PRO A 61 -15.99 50.66 -20.35
CA PRO A 61 -14.63 51.19 -20.31
C PRO A 61 -14.58 52.72 -20.12
N ASP A 62 -15.45 53.44 -20.79
CA ASP A 62 -15.57 54.90 -20.63
C ASP A 62 -16.00 55.36 -19.24
N ALA A 63 -16.89 54.58 -18.59
CA ALA A 63 -17.31 54.84 -17.23
C ALA A 63 -16.15 54.59 -16.24
N ILE A 64 -15.38 53.52 -16.44
CA ILE A 64 -14.20 53.20 -15.64
C ILE A 64 -13.14 54.30 -15.73
N ASP A 65 -12.95 54.87 -16.93
CA ASP A 65 -11.95 55.94 -17.16
C ASP A 65 -12.32 57.26 -16.52
N LYS A 66 -13.62 57.53 -16.32
CA LYS A 66 -14.16 58.73 -15.70
C LYS A 66 -14.47 58.58 -14.19
N ALA A 67 -14.34 57.37 -13.68
CA ALA A 67 -14.72 57.04 -12.32
C ALA A 67 -13.78 57.69 -11.29
N THR A 68 -14.36 58.05 -10.18
CA THR A 68 -13.62 58.51 -9.00
C THR A 68 -12.83 57.33 -8.39
N GLU A 69 -11.91 57.65 -7.52
CA GLU A 69 -11.12 56.62 -6.84
C GLU A 69 -11.99 55.70 -5.96
N GLU A 70 -12.96 56.30 -5.25
CA GLU A 70 -13.92 55.57 -4.39
C GLU A 70 -14.76 54.59 -5.21
N GLU A 71 -15.29 55.04 -6.34
CA GLU A 71 -16.06 54.20 -7.26
C GLU A 71 -15.20 53.02 -7.83
N LEU A 72 -13.91 53.26 -8.10
CA LEU A 72 -13.02 52.20 -8.54
C LEU A 72 -12.66 51.23 -7.44
N ILE A 73 -12.55 51.66 -6.19
CA ILE A 73 -12.38 50.79 -5.03
C ILE A 73 -13.57 49.85 -4.91
N ASP A 74 -14.79 50.37 -4.98
CA ASP A 74 -16.03 49.61 -4.87
C ASP A 74 -16.19 48.65 -6.06
N LEU A 75 -15.84 49.06 -7.27
CA LEU A 75 -15.86 48.23 -8.46
C LEU A 75 -14.81 47.09 -8.38
N ASN A 76 -13.61 47.41 -7.93
CA ASN A 76 -12.58 46.41 -7.75
C ASN A 76 -12.99 45.35 -6.70
N ARG A 77 -13.59 45.81 -5.60
CA ARG A 77 -14.16 44.96 -4.56
C ARG A 77 -15.24 44.04 -5.14
N ALA A 78 -16.18 44.59 -5.94
CA ALA A 78 -17.25 43.83 -6.57
C ALA A 78 -16.68 42.74 -7.52
N TYR A 79 -15.63 43.06 -8.30
CA TYR A 79 -14.95 42.06 -9.13
C TYR A 79 -14.28 40.96 -8.29
N ARG A 80 -13.65 41.28 -7.17
CA ARG A 80 -13.06 40.30 -6.26
C ARG A 80 -14.13 39.42 -5.60
N ASP A 81 -15.23 40.00 -5.18
CA ASP A 81 -16.37 39.26 -4.61
C ASP A 81 -16.99 38.31 -5.65
N LEU A 82 -17.10 38.73 -6.92
CA LEU A 82 -17.52 37.87 -8.03
C LEU A 82 -16.49 36.77 -8.33
N MET A 83 -15.19 37.06 -8.30
CA MET A 83 -14.12 36.08 -8.43
C MET A 83 -14.30 34.97 -7.39
N LEU A 84 -14.40 35.34 -6.10
CA LEU A 84 -14.59 34.38 -5.01
C LEU A 84 -15.91 33.60 -5.14
N GLY A 85 -17.01 34.30 -5.49
CA GLY A 85 -18.32 33.70 -5.69
C GLY A 85 -18.36 32.67 -6.81
N TYR A 86 -17.55 32.84 -7.86
CA TYR A 86 -17.46 31.90 -8.98
C TYR A 86 -16.37 30.84 -8.84
N GLU A 87 -15.49 30.92 -7.88
CA GLU A 87 -14.34 30.01 -7.74
C GLU A 87 -14.76 28.53 -7.74
N VAL A 88 -15.82 28.20 -7.02
CA VAL A 88 -16.35 26.83 -6.94
C VAL A 88 -17.34 26.51 -8.06
N ILE A 89 -18.12 27.51 -8.52
CA ILE A 89 -19.24 27.31 -9.46
C ILE A 89 -18.75 27.29 -10.91
N ASN A 90 -17.90 28.24 -11.26
CA ASN A 90 -17.42 28.47 -12.63
C ASN A 90 -16.05 29.16 -12.64
N GLY A 91 -14.98 28.38 -12.56
CA GLY A 91 -13.62 28.91 -12.49
C GLY A 91 -13.22 29.83 -13.68
N GLU A 92 -13.82 29.67 -14.89
CA GLU A 92 -13.57 30.57 -16.01
C GLU A 92 -14.11 31.97 -15.76
N LYS A 93 -15.32 32.05 -15.19
CA LYS A 93 -15.89 33.33 -14.73
C LYS A 93 -15.09 33.90 -13.58
N ALA A 94 -14.62 33.09 -12.64
CA ALA A 94 -13.74 33.55 -11.56
C ALA A 94 -12.47 34.22 -12.13
N VAL A 95 -11.78 33.56 -13.06
CA VAL A 95 -10.60 34.13 -13.73
C VAL A 95 -10.94 35.38 -14.55
N PHE A 96 -12.11 35.42 -15.20
CA PHE A 96 -12.55 36.60 -15.93
C PHE A 96 -12.66 37.79 -14.99
N TYR A 97 -13.32 37.66 -13.83
CA TYR A 97 -13.48 38.75 -12.88
C TYR A 97 -12.15 39.08 -12.16
N ALA A 98 -11.33 38.10 -11.86
CA ALA A 98 -9.96 38.32 -11.35
C ALA A 98 -9.15 39.22 -12.27
N ARG A 99 -9.16 38.94 -13.59
CA ARG A 99 -8.48 39.79 -14.58
C ARG A 99 -9.04 41.20 -14.66
N LYS A 100 -10.35 41.38 -14.46
CA LYS A 100 -10.97 42.70 -14.36
C LYS A 100 -10.49 43.46 -13.12
N ALA A 101 -10.42 42.80 -11.98
CA ALA A 101 -9.90 43.39 -10.75
C ALA A 101 -8.42 43.79 -10.92
N ILE A 102 -7.56 42.87 -11.49
CA ILE A 102 -6.15 43.17 -11.78
C ILE A 102 -5.98 44.38 -12.70
N ALA A 103 -6.81 44.51 -13.73
CA ALA A 103 -6.71 45.63 -14.66
C ALA A 103 -6.89 47.01 -13.96
N ILE A 104 -7.81 47.09 -13.00
CA ILE A 104 -8.01 48.31 -12.20
C ILE A 104 -6.88 48.49 -11.19
N SER A 105 -6.57 47.43 -10.40
CA SER A 105 -5.61 47.53 -9.31
C SER A 105 -4.19 47.82 -9.81
N ARG A 106 -3.75 47.21 -10.95
CA ARG A 106 -2.46 47.54 -11.58
C ARG A 106 -2.38 49.02 -12.02
N ARG A 107 -3.45 49.54 -12.67
CA ARG A 107 -3.50 50.93 -13.10
C ARG A 107 -3.40 51.91 -11.91
N LYS A 108 -3.91 51.49 -10.76
CA LYS A 108 -3.94 52.32 -9.53
C LYS A 108 -2.79 52.05 -8.57
N GLY A 109 -1.94 51.04 -8.88
CA GLY A 109 -0.85 50.65 -7.99
C GLY A 109 -1.31 49.94 -6.71
N TRP A 110 -2.52 49.38 -6.66
CA TRP A 110 -3.06 48.63 -5.52
C TRP A 110 -2.47 47.25 -5.47
N THR A 111 -1.34 47.14 -4.83
CA THR A 111 -0.45 45.96 -4.86
C THR A 111 -1.13 44.72 -4.24
N GLU A 112 -1.79 44.87 -3.08
CA GLU A 112 -2.53 43.80 -2.41
C GLU A 112 -3.61 43.19 -3.32
N ALA A 113 -4.50 44.05 -3.84
CA ALA A 113 -5.61 43.58 -4.69
C ALA A 113 -5.11 42.87 -5.97
N THR A 114 -3.96 43.32 -6.51
CA THR A 114 -3.32 42.67 -7.64
C THR A 114 -2.79 41.31 -7.25
N GLY A 115 -2.05 41.21 -6.14
CA GLY A 115 -1.45 39.96 -5.65
C GLY A 115 -2.49 38.93 -5.28
N ASP A 116 -3.55 39.31 -4.58
CA ASP A 116 -4.64 38.40 -4.20
C ASP A 116 -5.34 37.82 -5.44
N ALA A 117 -5.76 38.65 -6.38
CA ALA A 117 -6.39 38.18 -7.61
C ALA A 117 -5.44 37.31 -8.47
N ALA A 118 -4.14 37.62 -8.50
CA ALA A 118 -3.15 36.80 -9.17
C ALA A 118 -3.00 35.41 -8.53
N ARG A 119 -3.01 35.33 -7.20
CA ARG A 119 -2.97 34.07 -6.45
C ARG A 119 -4.15 33.17 -6.84
N HIS A 120 -5.36 33.70 -6.88
CA HIS A 120 -6.56 32.94 -7.27
C HIS A 120 -6.50 32.45 -8.72
N ILE A 121 -5.95 33.27 -9.65
CA ILE A 121 -5.72 32.79 -11.03
C ILE A 121 -4.69 31.68 -11.06
N GLY A 122 -3.62 31.79 -10.27
CA GLY A 122 -2.60 30.73 -10.13
C GLY A 122 -3.20 29.42 -9.65
N GLN A 123 -4.04 29.47 -8.62
CA GLN A 123 -4.78 28.31 -8.08
C GLN A 123 -5.71 27.67 -9.13
N TYR A 124 -6.40 28.49 -9.93
CA TYR A 124 -7.23 28.00 -11.02
C TYR A 124 -6.44 27.21 -12.06
N PHE A 125 -5.26 27.73 -12.50
CA PHE A 125 -4.40 27.05 -13.44
C PHE A 125 -3.77 25.80 -12.84
N TYR A 126 -3.39 25.85 -11.56
CA TYR A 126 -2.89 24.68 -10.83
C TYR A 126 -3.91 23.54 -10.82
N ALA A 127 -5.17 23.84 -10.49
CA ALA A 127 -6.26 22.85 -10.44
C ALA A 127 -6.58 22.24 -11.84
N ARG A 128 -6.12 22.87 -12.92
CA ARG A 128 -6.23 22.39 -14.31
C ARG A 128 -4.94 21.79 -14.86
N GLU A 129 -3.97 21.54 -13.99
CA GLU A 129 -2.66 20.98 -14.36
C GLU A 129 -1.89 21.84 -15.37
N GLN A 130 -2.21 23.14 -15.47
CA GLN A 130 -1.51 24.10 -16.30
C GLN A 130 -0.40 24.78 -15.48
N PHE A 131 0.60 24.01 -15.11
CA PHE A 131 1.61 24.36 -14.11
C PHE A 131 2.46 25.56 -14.49
N ASP A 132 2.86 25.71 -15.76
CA ASP A 132 3.59 26.89 -16.23
C ASP A 132 2.78 28.17 -16.05
N SER A 133 1.49 28.12 -16.36
CA SER A 133 0.59 29.27 -16.16
C SER A 133 0.38 29.57 -14.68
N ALA A 134 0.23 28.55 -13.87
CA ALA A 134 0.11 28.69 -12.40
C ALA A 134 1.36 29.37 -11.82
N MET A 135 2.56 28.94 -12.24
CA MET A 135 3.83 29.52 -11.81
C MET A 135 3.93 31.01 -12.11
N VAL A 136 3.57 31.42 -13.33
CA VAL A 136 3.60 32.85 -13.71
C VAL A 136 2.72 33.69 -12.76
N TRP A 137 1.52 33.23 -12.45
CA TRP A 137 0.60 33.96 -11.60
C TRP A 137 1.00 33.94 -10.13
N PHE A 138 1.55 32.83 -9.63
CA PHE A 138 2.09 32.79 -8.27
C PHE A 138 3.32 33.68 -8.10
N GLN A 139 4.21 33.74 -9.10
CA GLN A 139 5.35 34.64 -9.09
C GLN A 139 4.92 36.10 -9.14
N GLU A 140 3.88 36.43 -9.92
CA GLU A 140 3.31 37.78 -9.91
C GLU A 140 2.73 38.15 -8.55
N SER A 141 1.99 37.21 -7.92
CA SER A 141 1.46 37.44 -6.58
C SER A 141 2.58 37.63 -5.56
N LEU A 142 3.64 36.80 -5.62
CA LEU A 142 4.81 36.94 -4.72
C LEU A 142 5.52 38.28 -4.92
N ALA A 143 5.66 38.75 -6.17
CA ALA A 143 6.24 40.06 -6.45
C ALA A 143 5.40 41.20 -5.86
N CYS A 144 4.07 41.04 -5.75
CA CYS A 144 3.22 41.98 -5.06
C CYS A 144 3.47 41.96 -3.55
N VAL A 145 3.59 40.79 -2.94
CA VAL A 145 3.92 40.66 -1.51
C VAL A 145 5.26 41.31 -1.18
N GLU A 146 6.28 41.13 -2.04
CA GLU A 146 7.58 41.81 -1.83
C GLU A 146 7.50 43.32 -1.96
N LYS A 147 6.62 43.84 -2.81
CA LYS A 147 6.35 45.28 -2.87
C LYS A 147 5.64 45.78 -1.60
N MET A 148 4.70 45.00 -1.04
CA MET A 148 4.06 45.32 0.23
C MET A 148 5.10 45.39 1.35
N ALA A 149 6.02 44.42 1.41
CA ALA A 149 7.14 44.42 2.35
C ALA A 149 8.10 45.61 2.17
N ALA A 150 8.25 46.11 0.95
CA ALA A 150 9.06 47.31 0.64
C ALA A 150 8.34 48.63 0.93
N GLY A 151 7.15 48.60 1.53
CA GLY A 151 6.40 49.81 1.94
C GLY A 151 5.38 50.33 0.89
N ALA A 152 4.95 49.47 -0.03
CA ALA A 152 3.81 49.83 -0.89
C ALA A 152 2.55 50.04 -0.06
N THR A 153 1.67 50.92 -0.53
CA THR A 153 0.41 51.27 0.15
C THR A 153 -0.76 50.94 -0.74
N SER A 154 -1.96 50.88 -0.15
CA SER A 154 -3.23 50.75 -0.87
C SER A 154 -4.31 51.58 -0.18
N PRO A 155 -5.49 51.78 -0.80
CA PRO A 155 -6.59 52.48 -0.16
C PRO A 155 -7.08 51.82 1.14
N SER A 156 -6.92 50.49 1.26
CA SER A 156 -7.21 49.74 2.47
C SER A 156 -6.10 49.85 3.52
N HIS A 157 -4.85 50.10 3.10
CA HIS A 157 -3.66 50.21 3.93
C HIS A 157 -2.81 51.44 3.54
N PRO A 158 -3.31 52.65 3.85
CA PRO A 158 -2.65 53.91 3.45
C PRO A 158 -1.29 54.11 4.14
N GLU A 159 -1.06 53.48 5.29
CA GLU A 159 0.18 53.56 6.08
C GLU A 159 1.12 52.34 5.81
N GLY A 160 0.74 51.49 4.84
CA GLY A 160 1.43 50.26 4.55
C GLY A 160 0.80 49.05 5.26
N TYR A 161 1.43 47.89 5.12
CA TYR A 161 0.92 46.62 5.60
C TYR A 161 1.64 46.21 6.89
N ALA A 162 0.93 45.61 7.82
CA ALA A 162 1.55 45.01 8.98
C ALA A 162 2.38 43.78 8.57
N GLU A 163 3.44 43.49 9.31
CA GLU A 163 4.30 42.37 9.05
C GLU A 163 3.52 41.04 9.03
N ILE A 164 2.52 40.89 9.90
CA ILE A 164 1.69 39.69 9.98
C ILE A 164 0.88 39.47 8.71
N ASP A 165 0.36 40.52 8.06
CA ASP A 165 -0.42 40.41 6.82
C ASP A 165 0.51 40.03 5.62
N ILE A 166 1.72 40.57 5.61
CA ILE A 166 2.75 40.26 4.64
C ILE A 166 3.17 38.80 4.79
N ASP A 167 3.44 38.37 6.01
CA ASP A 167 3.87 37.01 6.32
C ASP A 167 2.78 35.97 6.03
N ASP A 168 1.49 36.30 6.29
CA ASP A 168 0.36 35.44 5.91
C ASP A 168 0.30 35.22 4.39
N SER A 169 0.32 36.32 3.63
CA SER A 169 0.32 36.23 2.16
C SER A 169 1.54 35.52 1.60
N ARG A 170 2.73 35.77 2.17
CA ARG A 170 4.00 35.18 1.75
C ARG A 170 4.03 33.68 2.02
N SER A 171 3.68 33.25 3.20
CA SER A 171 3.71 31.83 3.60
C SER A 171 2.66 31.01 2.83
N SER A 172 1.48 31.55 2.60
CA SER A 172 0.45 30.94 1.76
C SER A 172 0.95 30.71 0.33
N LEU A 173 1.67 31.69 -0.25
CA LEU A 173 2.27 31.55 -1.58
C LEU A 173 3.42 30.56 -1.60
N TYR A 174 4.29 30.56 -0.59
CA TYR A 174 5.35 29.57 -0.49
C TYR A 174 4.78 28.14 -0.44
N GLY A 175 3.72 27.91 0.32
CA GLY A 175 3.01 26.64 0.33
C GLY A 175 2.46 26.25 -1.05
N ALA A 176 1.81 27.20 -1.75
CA ALA A 176 1.26 26.98 -3.08
C ALA A 176 2.36 26.68 -4.14
N ILE A 177 3.46 27.41 -4.09
CA ILE A 177 4.62 27.19 -4.98
C ILE A 177 5.30 25.86 -4.64
N GLY A 178 5.42 25.52 -3.37
CA GLY A 178 5.92 24.21 -2.92
C GLY A 178 5.08 23.06 -3.49
N ASN A 179 3.76 23.14 -3.38
CA ASN A 179 2.84 22.17 -3.98
C ASN A 179 3.02 22.07 -5.50
N LEU A 180 3.25 23.21 -6.17
CA LEU A 180 3.46 23.23 -7.62
C LEU A 180 4.74 22.51 -8.01
N TYR A 181 5.86 22.75 -7.33
CA TYR A 181 7.14 22.05 -7.59
C TYR A 181 7.03 20.56 -7.24
N ASN A 182 6.27 20.21 -6.20
CA ASN A 182 6.01 18.82 -5.87
C ASN A 182 5.33 18.08 -7.04
N VAL A 183 4.25 18.63 -7.57
CA VAL A 183 3.53 18.02 -8.72
C VAL A 183 4.38 17.99 -10.00
N MET A 184 5.30 18.95 -10.16
CA MET A 184 6.28 18.96 -11.25
C MET A 184 7.44 17.97 -11.04
N GLY A 185 7.52 17.31 -9.87
CA GLY A 185 8.57 16.34 -9.53
C GLY A 185 9.89 16.95 -9.06
N ASP A 186 9.96 18.26 -8.84
CA ASP A 186 11.13 18.92 -8.25
C ASP A 186 11.00 18.98 -6.71
N ILE A 187 11.17 17.80 -6.09
CA ILE A 187 11.03 17.63 -4.65
C ILE A 187 12.00 18.51 -3.84
N PRO A 188 13.30 18.64 -4.22
CA PRO A 188 14.21 19.53 -3.48
C PRO A 188 13.71 20.97 -3.40
N THR A 189 13.25 21.52 -4.53
CA THR A 189 12.72 22.89 -4.57
C THR A 189 11.39 23.01 -3.80
N ALA A 190 10.52 22.00 -3.89
CA ALA A 190 9.29 21.95 -3.11
C ALA A 190 9.57 22.03 -1.60
N MET A 191 10.55 21.23 -1.11
CA MET A 191 10.95 21.22 0.30
C MET A 191 11.55 22.57 0.75
N ASP A 192 12.31 23.27 -0.10
CA ASP A 192 12.82 24.61 0.21
C ASP A 192 11.67 25.61 0.41
N TYR A 193 10.65 25.59 -0.45
CA TYR A 193 9.48 26.44 -0.30
C TYR A 193 8.61 26.07 0.89
N TYR A 194 8.43 24.79 1.17
CA TYR A 194 7.75 24.34 2.39
C TYR A 194 8.50 24.76 3.65
N GLY A 195 9.85 24.71 3.64
CA GLY A 195 10.69 25.20 4.74
C GLY A 195 10.46 26.68 5.01
N LYS A 196 10.47 27.51 3.95
CA LYS A 196 10.20 28.97 4.05
C LYS A 196 8.81 29.26 4.61
N ALA A 197 7.78 28.49 4.22
CA ALA A 197 6.45 28.63 4.77
C ALA A 197 6.41 28.27 6.26
N GLY A 198 7.03 27.14 6.62
CA GLY A 198 7.08 26.63 8.00
C GLY A 198 7.79 27.58 8.97
N GLU A 199 8.89 28.21 8.54
CA GLU A 199 9.58 29.24 9.35
C GLU A 199 8.66 30.40 9.72
N ILE A 200 7.80 30.83 8.79
CA ILE A 200 6.84 31.91 9.03
C ILE A 200 5.71 31.40 9.95
N PHE A 201 5.19 30.20 9.73
CA PHE A 201 4.14 29.63 10.57
C PHE A 201 4.62 29.43 12.02
N ASP A 202 5.85 28.97 12.20
CA ASP A 202 6.47 28.81 13.52
C ASP A 202 6.66 30.17 14.21
N LYS A 203 7.13 31.21 13.48
CA LYS A 203 7.30 32.57 13.98
C LYS A 203 6.01 33.14 14.60
N HIS A 204 4.86 32.84 13.98
CA HIS A 204 3.58 33.36 14.41
C HIS A 204 2.75 32.38 15.24
N GLY A 205 3.22 31.15 15.42
CA GLY A 205 2.49 30.08 16.13
C GLY A 205 1.23 29.61 15.39
N TRP A 206 1.23 29.67 14.06
CA TRP A 206 0.11 29.24 13.21
C TRP A 206 0.06 27.72 13.08
N ASN A 207 -0.43 27.09 14.12
CA ASN A 207 -0.43 25.63 14.25
C ASN A 207 -1.31 24.94 13.20
N GLU A 208 -2.46 25.54 12.82
CA GLU A 208 -3.32 25.03 11.76
C GLU A 208 -2.59 24.98 10.42
N SER A 209 -1.92 26.05 10.04
CA SER A 209 -1.13 26.15 8.82
C SER A 209 0.05 25.18 8.82
N ASN A 210 0.74 25.04 9.95
CA ASN A 210 1.80 24.05 10.12
C ASN A 210 1.27 22.62 9.99
N SER A 211 0.10 22.32 10.53
CA SER A 211 -0.52 21.00 10.38
C SER A 211 -0.75 20.66 8.90
N VAL A 212 -1.34 21.59 8.13
CA VAL A 212 -1.56 21.42 6.69
C VAL A 212 -0.23 21.28 5.94
N LEU A 213 0.76 22.09 6.26
CA LEU A 213 2.08 22.05 5.64
C LEU A 213 2.75 20.69 5.83
N TYR A 214 2.81 20.20 7.08
CA TYR A 214 3.44 18.91 7.38
C TYR A 214 2.62 17.72 6.84
N TYR A 215 1.30 17.86 6.68
CA TYR A 215 0.50 16.90 5.95
C TYR A 215 0.96 16.82 4.47
N ASN A 216 1.08 17.95 3.78
CA ASN A 216 1.54 18.00 2.38
C ASN A 216 2.96 17.45 2.22
N ILE A 217 3.86 17.75 3.15
CA ILE A 217 5.21 17.15 3.18
C ILE A 217 5.13 15.63 3.33
N GLY A 218 4.22 15.14 4.18
CA GLY A 218 3.97 13.72 4.37
C GLY A 218 3.47 13.03 3.10
N GLU A 219 2.50 13.64 2.40
CA GLU A 219 1.99 13.16 1.11
C GLU A 219 3.11 13.12 0.06
N THR A 220 3.92 14.18 -0.02
CA THR A 220 5.07 14.24 -0.95
C THR A 220 6.03 13.05 -0.74
N TRP A 221 6.45 12.79 0.49
CA TRP A 221 7.35 11.68 0.79
C TRP A 221 6.67 10.31 0.65
N LEU A 222 5.35 10.24 0.85
CA LEU A 222 4.58 9.01 0.62
C LEU A 222 4.52 8.65 -0.87
N GLU A 223 4.31 9.63 -1.75
CA GLU A 223 4.34 9.47 -3.20
C GLU A 223 5.72 9.01 -3.69
N GLU A 224 6.80 9.59 -3.15
CA GLU A 224 8.18 9.17 -3.39
C GLU A 224 8.54 7.82 -2.74
N LYS A 225 7.64 7.24 -1.96
CA LYS A 225 7.83 6.00 -1.18
C LYS A 225 8.97 6.09 -0.16
N ASP A 226 9.37 7.30 0.20
CA ASP A 226 10.27 7.52 1.34
C ASP A 226 9.48 7.55 2.66
N TYR A 227 9.10 6.36 3.10
CA TYR A 227 8.31 6.18 4.32
C TYR A 227 9.05 6.63 5.59
N ALA A 228 10.39 6.73 5.52
CA ALA A 228 11.19 7.20 6.64
C ALA A 228 11.03 8.71 6.86
N GLN A 229 10.82 9.47 5.80
CA GLN A 229 10.54 10.90 5.84
C GLN A 229 9.03 11.19 6.01
N ALA A 230 8.18 10.38 5.37
CA ALA A 230 6.72 10.56 5.44
C ALA A 230 6.19 10.43 6.88
N LEU A 231 6.66 9.43 7.64
CA LEU A 231 6.16 9.18 9.00
C LEU A 231 6.34 10.37 9.94
N PRO A 232 7.56 10.93 10.13
CA PRO A 232 7.73 12.08 11.02
C PRO A 232 6.99 13.33 10.53
N ALA A 233 6.77 13.50 9.23
CA ALA A 233 5.98 14.59 8.70
C ALA A 233 4.52 14.49 9.12
N TYR A 234 3.89 13.35 8.93
CA TYR A 234 2.51 13.14 9.40
C TYR A 234 2.36 13.20 10.92
N GLU A 235 3.35 12.71 11.68
CA GLU A 235 3.34 12.83 13.14
C GLU A 235 3.39 14.29 13.58
N LYS A 236 4.23 15.12 12.93
CA LYS A 236 4.24 16.58 13.17
C LYS A 236 2.92 17.25 12.80
N SER A 237 2.34 16.87 11.64
CA SER A 237 1.01 17.36 11.26
C SER A 237 -0.03 17.10 12.35
N LEU A 238 -0.05 15.86 12.89
CA LEU A 238 -0.96 15.47 13.96
C LEU A 238 -0.71 16.26 15.25
N ASP A 239 0.54 16.51 15.61
CA ASP A 239 0.89 17.26 16.82
C ASP A 239 0.47 18.72 16.71
N TYR A 240 0.70 19.36 15.56
CA TYR A 240 0.22 20.73 15.30
C TYR A 240 -1.31 20.81 15.27
N ALA A 241 -2.00 19.85 14.64
CA ALA A 241 -3.46 19.78 14.63
C ALA A 241 -4.04 19.69 16.04
N ARG A 242 -3.45 18.86 16.90
CA ARG A 242 -3.85 18.73 18.32
C ARG A 242 -3.59 20.01 19.09
N THR A 243 -2.48 20.67 18.83
CA THR A 243 -2.13 21.96 19.48
C THR A 243 -3.10 23.06 19.05
N ALA A 244 -3.51 23.08 17.78
CA ALA A 244 -4.53 24.00 17.26
C ALA A 244 -5.94 23.70 17.83
N GLY A 245 -6.19 22.45 18.28
CA GLY A 245 -7.51 22.02 18.73
C GLY A 245 -8.49 21.78 17.57
N ASP A 246 -7.99 21.71 16.33
CA ASP A 246 -8.80 21.49 15.13
C ASP A 246 -9.01 20.01 14.87
N SER A 247 -10.24 19.55 15.12
CA SER A 247 -10.62 18.14 14.98
C SER A 247 -10.57 17.65 13.54
N LEU A 248 -10.79 18.51 12.54
CA LEU A 248 -10.71 18.14 11.13
C LEU A 248 -9.26 17.91 10.70
N LEU A 249 -8.36 18.79 11.10
CA LEU A 249 -6.93 18.61 10.85
C LEU A 249 -6.38 17.37 11.55
N VAL A 250 -6.84 17.08 12.79
CA VAL A 250 -6.52 15.82 13.48
C VAL A 250 -6.98 14.61 12.65
N ALA A 251 -8.22 14.64 12.15
CA ALA A 251 -8.74 13.56 11.32
C ALA A 251 -7.93 13.37 10.02
N ASN A 252 -7.57 14.47 9.35
CA ASN A 252 -6.77 14.43 8.12
C ASN A 252 -5.38 13.86 8.37
N ALA A 253 -4.69 14.30 9.42
CA ALA A 253 -3.37 13.78 9.78
C ALA A 253 -3.42 12.28 10.13
N LEU A 254 -4.45 11.83 10.86
CA LEU A 254 -4.68 10.42 11.16
C LEU A 254 -4.99 9.61 9.89
N LYS A 255 -5.73 10.17 8.93
CA LYS A 255 -5.99 9.53 7.63
C LYS A 255 -4.67 9.33 6.85
N GLY A 256 -3.80 10.36 6.80
CA GLY A 256 -2.48 10.27 6.18
C GLY A 256 -1.61 9.18 6.82
N LEU A 257 -1.53 9.14 8.17
CA LEU A 257 -0.85 8.06 8.91
C LEU A 257 -1.45 6.69 8.60
N GLY A 258 -2.77 6.60 8.48
CA GLY A 258 -3.48 5.38 8.10
C GLY A 258 -3.06 4.88 6.72
N GLY A 259 -3.01 5.77 5.73
CA GLY A 259 -2.52 5.49 4.38
C GLY A 259 -1.07 5.00 4.38
N LEU A 260 -0.18 5.70 5.07
CA LEU A 260 1.23 5.30 5.23
C LEU A 260 1.38 3.92 5.87
N TYR A 261 0.62 3.63 6.93
CA TYR A 261 0.67 2.32 7.57
C TYR A 261 0.09 1.21 6.68
N LEU A 262 -0.87 1.51 5.83
CA LEU A 262 -1.39 0.56 4.84
C LEU A 262 -0.34 0.22 3.79
N GLU A 263 0.33 1.23 3.21
CA GLU A 263 1.42 1.06 2.25
C GLU A 263 2.59 0.25 2.82
N THR A 264 2.93 0.48 4.09
CA THR A 264 3.99 -0.25 4.80
C THR A 264 3.56 -1.60 5.38
N GLY A 265 2.33 -2.06 5.09
CA GLY A 265 1.79 -3.34 5.54
C GLY A 265 1.46 -3.42 7.04
N LYS A 266 1.51 -2.31 7.77
CA LYS A 266 1.19 -2.25 9.21
C LYS A 266 -0.32 -2.10 9.42
N THR A 267 -1.10 -3.08 8.95
CA THR A 267 -2.56 -3.02 8.82
C THR A 267 -3.30 -2.70 10.12
N TRP A 268 -2.81 -3.19 11.29
CA TRP A 268 -3.42 -2.86 12.58
C TRP A 268 -3.27 -1.39 12.97
N LYS A 269 -2.08 -0.80 12.68
CA LYS A 269 -1.86 0.63 12.92
C LYS A 269 -2.71 1.47 11.98
N ALA A 270 -2.78 1.06 10.70
CA ALA A 270 -3.64 1.71 9.72
C ALA A 270 -5.09 1.75 10.17
N LEU A 271 -5.65 0.58 10.55
CA LEU A 271 -7.04 0.48 10.99
C LEU A 271 -7.32 1.38 12.21
N ARG A 272 -6.39 1.39 13.18
CA ARG A 272 -6.55 2.21 14.39
C ARG A 272 -6.58 3.72 14.06
N CYS A 273 -5.66 4.20 13.23
CA CYS A 273 -5.63 5.60 12.81
C CYS A 273 -6.89 5.99 12.05
N LEU A 274 -7.35 5.15 11.12
CA LEU A 274 -8.54 5.41 10.33
C LEU A 274 -9.84 5.37 11.15
N GLN A 275 -9.93 4.49 12.15
CA GLN A 275 -11.05 4.46 13.10
C GLN A 275 -11.09 5.71 13.98
N GLU A 276 -9.91 6.17 14.45
CA GLU A 276 -9.81 7.41 15.21
C GLU A 276 -10.18 8.62 14.34
N ALA A 277 -9.72 8.68 13.09
CA ALA A 277 -10.11 9.71 12.12
C ALA A 277 -11.63 9.75 11.88
N ASP A 278 -12.27 8.58 11.73
CA ASP A 278 -13.72 8.50 11.53
C ASP A 278 -14.53 9.08 12.72
N GLN A 279 -14.02 8.93 13.94
CA GLN A 279 -14.65 9.54 15.12
C GLN A 279 -14.65 11.07 15.02
N TYR A 280 -13.55 11.67 14.59
CA TYR A 280 -13.46 13.12 14.41
C TYR A 280 -14.33 13.60 13.24
N TYR A 281 -14.33 12.92 12.09
CA TYR A 281 -15.20 13.25 10.97
C TYR A 281 -16.69 13.16 11.33
N SER A 282 -17.07 12.25 12.22
CA SER A 282 -18.47 12.09 12.65
C SER A 282 -19.01 13.25 13.51
N LEU A 283 -18.13 14.11 14.02
CA LEU A 283 -18.50 15.27 14.83
C LEU A 283 -18.86 16.50 13.95
N HIS A 284 -18.55 16.43 12.66
CA HIS A 284 -18.77 17.52 11.71
C HIS A 284 -19.92 17.16 10.77
N ASP A 285 -20.72 18.17 10.41
CA ASP A 285 -21.92 18.03 9.58
C ASP A 285 -21.58 17.80 8.09
N ASP A 286 -22.60 17.62 7.27
CA ASP A 286 -22.62 17.15 5.87
C ASP A 286 -21.52 17.66 4.89
N GLN A 287 -20.82 18.74 5.19
CA GLN A 287 -19.77 19.27 4.31
C GLN A 287 -18.54 18.37 4.22
N GLU A 288 -18.35 17.47 5.19
CA GLU A 288 -17.19 16.59 5.30
C GLU A 288 -17.48 15.15 4.90
N PHE A 289 -18.68 14.90 4.39
CA PHE A 289 -19.09 13.58 3.90
C PHE A 289 -18.06 12.95 2.94
N ARG A 290 -17.42 13.76 2.08
CA ARG A 290 -16.39 13.27 1.15
C ARG A 290 -15.16 12.72 1.89
N PHE A 291 -14.64 13.44 2.88
CA PHE A 291 -13.48 12.99 3.66
C PHE A 291 -13.80 11.73 4.45
N ARG A 292 -14.99 11.65 4.99
CA ARG A 292 -15.47 10.44 5.67
C ARG A 292 -15.61 9.25 4.73
N MET A 293 -16.12 9.45 3.51
CA MET A 293 -16.21 8.39 2.50
C MET A 293 -14.84 7.89 2.06
N GLU A 294 -13.87 8.78 1.86
CA GLU A 294 -12.47 8.39 1.58
C GLU A 294 -11.87 7.58 2.72
N ASN A 295 -12.11 8.00 3.96
CA ASN A 295 -11.64 7.27 5.15
C ASN A 295 -12.26 5.86 5.23
N LEU A 296 -13.54 5.71 4.94
CA LEU A 296 -14.24 4.43 4.89
C LEU A 296 -13.69 3.52 3.77
N ASP A 297 -13.32 4.09 2.62
CA ASP A 297 -12.68 3.34 1.54
C ASP A 297 -11.31 2.81 1.98
N PHE A 298 -10.47 3.63 2.62
CA PHE A 298 -9.22 3.16 3.22
C PHE A 298 -9.44 2.06 4.26
N MET A 299 -10.42 2.20 5.14
CA MET A 299 -10.76 1.15 6.12
C MET A 299 -11.14 -0.16 5.43
N SER A 300 -11.92 -0.09 4.34
CA SER A 300 -12.27 -1.26 3.52
C SER A 300 -11.02 -1.93 2.93
N GLN A 301 -10.08 -1.17 2.40
CA GLN A 301 -8.82 -1.68 1.87
C GLN A 301 -7.97 -2.36 2.95
N VAL A 302 -7.88 -1.76 4.14
CA VAL A 302 -7.18 -2.36 5.29
C VAL A 302 -7.80 -3.69 5.68
N LEU A 303 -9.12 -3.76 5.79
CA LEU A 303 -9.83 -5.00 6.14
C LEU A 303 -9.63 -6.09 5.07
N GLN A 304 -9.63 -5.73 3.79
CA GLN A 304 -9.32 -6.66 2.71
C GLN A 304 -7.86 -7.16 2.78
N ALA A 305 -6.90 -6.28 3.08
CA ALA A 305 -5.51 -6.66 3.27
C ALA A 305 -5.33 -7.62 4.46
N GLN A 306 -5.99 -7.35 5.59
CA GLN A 306 -6.01 -8.25 6.74
C GLN A 306 -6.58 -9.62 6.39
N LYS A 307 -7.72 -9.66 5.67
CA LYS A 307 -8.33 -10.91 5.22
C LYS A 307 -7.38 -11.72 4.33
N ARG A 308 -6.69 -11.09 3.40
CA ARG A 308 -5.68 -11.75 2.53
C ARG A 308 -4.53 -12.33 3.37
N ASN A 309 -4.00 -11.55 4.32
CA ASN A 309 -2.92 -12.00 5.21
C ASN A 309 -3.36 -13.19 6.06
N LEU A 310 -4.56 -13.14 6.65
CA LEU A 310 -5.12 -14.25 7.44
C LEU A 310 -5.26 -15.53 6.59
N MET A 311 -5.78 -15.41 5.37
CA MET A 311 -5.87 -16.55 4.44
C MET A 311 -4.49 -17.10 4.08
N GLY A 312 -3.49 -16.24 3.88
CA GLY A 312 -2.10 -16.66 3.67
C GLY A 312 -1.55 -17.46 4.84
N TRP A 313 -1.73 -16.99 6.06
CA TRP A 313 -1.32 -17.73 7.27
C TRP A 313 -2.06 -19.05 7.44
N LEU A 314 -3.36 -19.12 7.12
CA LEU A 314 -4.11 -20.38 7.14
C LEU A 314 -3.51 -21.41 6.17
N VAL A 315 -3.16 -21.00 4.96
CA VAL A 315 -2.49 -21.88 3.99
C VAL A 315 -1.15 -22.40 4.54
N VAL A 316 -0.33 -21.52 5.12
CA VAL A 316 0.95 -21.90 5.74
C VAL A 316 0.74 -22.91 6.86
N LEU A 317 -0.24 -22.69 7.73
CA LEU A 317 -0.59 -23.61 8.82
C LEU A 317 -1.04 -25.00 8.30
N VAL A 318 -1.86 -25.02 7.26
CA VAL A 318 -2.31 -26.26 6.63
C VAL A 318 -1.12 -27.03 6.03
N VAL A 319 -0.20 -26.35 5.35
CA VAL A 319 1.01 -26.96 4.79
C VAL A 319 1.91 -27.51 5.90
N LEU A 320 2.12 -26.75 6.97
CA LEU A 320 2.89 -27.21 8.12
C LEU A 320 2.26 -28.43 8.78
N ALA A 321 0.94 -28.44 8.97
CA ALA A 321 0.23 -29.60 9.53
C ALA A 321 0.36 -30.82 8.63
N ALA A 322 0.28 -30.68 7.31
CA ALA A 322 0.50 -31.76 6.36
C ALA A 322 1.93 -32.31 6.41
N LEU A 323 2.94 -31.43 6.52
CA LEU A 323 4.34 -31.84 6.68
C LEU A 323 4.56 -32.61 7.98
N VAL A 324 4.02 -32.12 9.09
CA VAL A 324 4.08 -32.83 10.40
C VAL A 324 3.42 -34.20 10.29
N ALA A 325 2.24 -34.29 9.69
CA ALA A 325 1.55 -35.56 9.47
C ALA A 325 2.40 -36.53 8.60
N ALA A 326 3.01 -36.04 7.53
CA ALA A 326 3.90 -36.82 6.68
C ALA A 326 5.12 -37.36 7.45
N VAL A 327 5.75 -36.48 8.27
CA VAL A 327 6.89 -36.92 9.12
C VAL A 327 6.44 -37.98 10.13
N LEU A 328 5.30 -37.81 10.77
CA LEU A 328 4.75 -38.80 11.72
C LEU A 328 4.45 -40.16 11.04
N LEU A 329 3.94 -40.13 9.80
CA LEU A 329 3.70 -41.33 9.01
C LEU A 329 5.01 -42.05 8.66
N ILE A 330 6.04 -41.29 8.26
CA ILE A 330 7.38 -41.84 7.97
C ILE A 330 7.99 -42.48 9.23
N LEU A 331 7.94 -41.77 10.36
CA LEU A 331 8.43 -42.30 11.63
C LEU A 331 7.66 -43.54 12.09
N ARG A 332 6.36 -43.59 11.86
CA ARG A 332 5.55 -44.78 12.14
C ARG A 332 5.95 -45.98 11.26
N ARG A 333 6.22 -45.72 9.98
CA ARG A 333 6.68 -46.73 9.04
C ARG A 333 8.09 -47.24 9.39
N LEU A 334 9.00 -46.35 9.77
CA LEU A 334 10.34 -46.75 10.23
C LEU A 334 10.29 -47.65 11.48
N ARG A 335 9.49 -47.26 12.49
CA ARG A 335 9.31 -48.09 13.68
C ARG A 335 8.70 -49.47 13.38
N HIS A 336 7.80 -49.53 12.38
CA HIS A 336 7.26 -50.84 11.93
C HIS A 336 8.34 -51.69 11.31
N MET A 337 9.16 -51.14 10.43
CA MET A 337 10.28 -51.84 9.81
C MET A 337 11.32 -52.29 10.84
N GLU A 338 11.65 -51.48 11.84
CA GLU A 338 12.55 -51.84 12.95
C GLU A 338 12.00 -53.04 13.72
N LYS A 339 10.69 -53.09 14.00
CA LYS A 339 10.07 -54.26 14.67
C LYS A 339 10.11 -55.52 13.83
N GLU A 340 9.78 -55.41 12.53
CA GLU A 340 9.89 -56.58 11.60
C GLU A 340 11.32 -57.08 11.49
N GLN A 341 12.33 -56.20 11.47
CA GLN A 341 13.73 -56.60 11.47
C GLN A 341 14.15 -57.28 12.79
N ALA A 342 13.67 -56.77 13.93
CA ALA A 342 13.94 -57.35 15.25
C ALA A 342 13.31 -58.75 15.37
N GLU A 343 12.05 -58.94 14.93
CA GLU A 343 11.39 -60.25 14.91
C GLU A 343 12.09 -61.26 14.02
N THR A 344 12.53 -60.84 12.81
CA THR A 344 13.29 -61.71 11.91
C THR A 344 14.67 -62.07 12.45
N ALA A 345 15.32 -61.15 13.17
CA ALA A 345 16.61 -61.41 13.82
C ALA A 345 16.47 -62.43 14.97
N LEU A 346 15.39 -62.34 15.74
CA LEU A 346 15.11 -63.24 16.90
C LEU A 346 14.84 -64.68 16.40
N VAL A 347 14.03 -64.84 15.36
CA VAL A 347 13.75 -66.13 14.72
C VAL A 347 15.02 -66.72 14.14
N MET A 348 15.90 -65.90 13.60
CA MET A 348 17.20 -66.35 13.02
C MET A 348 18.16 -66.82 14.10
N ASP A 349 18.17 -66.19 15.28
CA ASP A 349 19.05 -66.57 16.40
C ASP A 349 18.57 -67.87 17.05
N GLU A 350 17.27 -68.04 17.24
CA GLU A 350 16.64 -69.24 17.78
C GLU A 350 16.90 -70.48 16.89
N THR A 351 16.80 -70.29 15.57
CA THR A 351 17.09 -71.39 14.62
C THR A 351 18.61 -71.74 14.52
N LEU A 352 19.47 -70.74 14.80
CA LEU A 352 20.92 -71.04 14.86
C LEU A 352 21.35 -71.78 16.15
N GLU A 353 20.69 -71.56 17.27
CA GLU A 353 20.89 -72.27 18.53
C GLU A 353 20.45 -73.75 18.40
N GLU A 354 19.29 -74.02 17.78
CA GLU A 354 18.82 -75.41 17.53
C GLU A 354 19.80 -76.18 16.63
N LEU A 355 20.47 -75.49 15.71
CA LEU A 355 21.45 -76.11 14.81
C LEU A 355 22.82 -76.40 15.46
N ARG A 356 23.15 -75.77 16.59
CA ARG A 356 24.39 -75.94 17.35
C ARG A 356 24.37 -77.15 18.28
N ALA A 357 23.23 -77.80 18.51
CA ALA A 357 23.14 -78.96 19.35
C ALA A 357 23.77 -80.17 18.62
N PRO A 358 24.72 -80.95 19.22
CA PRO A 358 25.40 -82.09 18.59
C PRO A 358 24.42 -83.24 18.37
N SER A 359 24.05 -83.50 17.10
CA SER A 359 23.19 -84.61 16.73
C SER A 359 23.95 -85.57 15.84
N ASN A 360 24.13 -86.78 16.33
CA ASN A 360 24.77 -87.92 15.63
C ASN A 360 23.79 -88.65 14.67
N LYS A 361 22.73 -87.97 14.23
CA LYS A 361 21.73 -88.48 13.27
C LYS A 361 21.76 -87.65 11.98
N ALA A 362 21.48 -88.32 10.82
CA ALA A 362 21.33 -87.60 9.54
C ALA A 362 20.36 -86.41 9.71
N PRO A 363 20.73 -85.22 9.26
CA PRO A 363 19.91 -84.04 9.52
C PRO A 363 18.55 -84.18 8.85
N VAL A 364 17.47 -84.02 9.64
CA VAL A 364 16.07 -84.00 9.14
C VAL A 364 15.86 -82.73 8.36
N LEU A 365 15.67 -82.80 7.07
CA LEU A 365 15.41 -81.60 6.23
C LEU A 365 13.92 -81.33 6.14
N THR A 366 13.55 -80.03 6.31
CA THR A 366 12.23 -79.58 5.93
C THR A 366 12.03 -79.67 4.42
N ASP A 367 10.80 -79.65 3.94
CA ASP A 367 10.50 -79.68 2.49
C ASP A 367 11.18 -78.54 1.73
N ARG A 368 11.24 -77.38 2.36
CA ARG A 368 11.86 -76.17 1.80
C ARG A 368 13.41 -76.31 1.71
N GLU A 369 14.03 -76.88 2.75
CA GLU A 369 15.46 -77.16 2.76
C GLU A 369 15.83 -78.19 1.71
N ARG A 370 14.98 -79.21 1.49
CA ARG A 370 15.14 -80.22 0.49
C ARG A 370 15.08 -79.68 -0.94
N GLN A 371 14.10 -78.80 -1.20
CA GLN A 371 13.95 -78.07 -2.47
C GLN A 371 15.21 -77.26 -2.82
N ILE A 372 15.67 -76.46 -1.80
CA ILE A 372 16.87 -75.64 -2.00
C ILE A 372 18.12 -76.47 -2.17
N LEU A 373 18.28 -77.50 -1.40
CA LEU A 373 19.38 -78.42 -1.53
C LEU A 373 19.48 -79.11 -2.96
N ALA A 374 18.36 -79.52 -3.53
CA ALA A 374 18.25 -80.05 -4.88
C ALA A 374 18.67 -78.95 -5.91
N LEU A 375 18.19 -77.70 -5.78
CA LEU A 375 18.60 -76.65 -6.72
C LEU A 375 20.08 -76.24 -6.57
N ILE A 376 20.66 -76.37 -5.36
CA ILE A 376 22.12 -76.20 -5.16
C ILE A 376 22.88 -77.34 -5.89
N ALA A 377 22.38 -78.55 -5.82
CA ALA A 377 22.98 -79.70 -6.50
C ALA A 377 22.91 -79.59 -8.04
N GLU A 378 21.89 -78.94 -8.55
CA GLU A 378 21.73 -78.54 -9.96
C GLU A 378 22.67 -77.43 -10.39
N GLY A 379 23.39 -76.81 -9.50
CA GLY A 379 24.30 -75.70 -9.77
C GLY A 379 23.59 -74.32 -9.99
N LYS A 380 22.35 -74.13 -9.58
CA LYS A 380 21.60 -72.88 -9.75
C LYS A 380 22.20 -71.73 -8.91
N THR A 381 22.20 -70.55 -9.46
CA THR A 381 22.61 -69.32 -8.76
C THR A 381 21.53 -68.86 -7.76
N ASN A 382 21.88 -68.01 -6.78
CA ASN A 382 20.91 -67.49 -5.83
C ASN A 382 19.69 -66.76 -6.47
N PRO A 383 19.87 -65.93 -7.51
CA PRO A 383 18.74 -65.35 -8.22
C PRO A 383 17.81 -66.36 -8.89
N GLN A 384 18.40 -67.39 -9.55
CA GLN A 384 17.64 -68.45 -10.21
C GLN A 384 16.83 -69.28 -9.23
N MET A 385 17.42 -69.63 -8.06
CA MET A 385 16.71 -70.30 -6.98
C MET A 385 15.59 -69.44 -6.38
N ALA A 386 15.84 -68.14 -6.23
CA ALA A 386 14.89 -67.23 -5.73
C ALA A 386 13.67 -67.15 -6.65
N GLU A 387 13.86 -67.04 -7.95
CA GLU A 387 12.82 -67.06 -8.97
C GLU A 387 12.04 -68.40 -8.97
N ALA A 388 12.75 -69.55 -8.99
CA ALA A 388 12.13 -70.88 -9.00
C ALA A 388 11.26 -71.17 -7.76
N LEU A 389 11.58 -70.54 -6.61
CA LEU A 389 10.91 -70.83 -5.33
C LEU A 389 10.04 -69.66 -4.88
N PHE A 390 9.92 -68.54 -5.68
CA PHE A 390 9.20 -67.34 -5.34
C PHE A 390 9.68 -66.72 -4.01
N LEU A 391 11.00 -66.66 -3.81
CA LEU A 391 11.64 -66.10 -2.60
C LEU A 391 12.57 -64.94 -2.99
N SER A 392 12.99 -64.15 -2.00
CA SER A 392 14.04 -63.15 -2.21
C SER A 392 15.43 -63.83 -2.33
N PRO A 393 16.37 -63.24 -3.10
CA PRO A 393 17.75 -63.72 -3.15
C PRO A 393 18.43 -63.77 -1.77
N GLU A 394 18.06 -62.88 -0.87
CA GLU A 394 18.58 -62.84 0.51
C GLU A 394 18.05 -64.04 1.34
N THR A 395 16.78 -64.40 1.15
CA THR A 395 16.19 -65.58 1.76
C THR A 395 16.91 -66.88 1.28
N ILE A 396 17.24 -66.99 -0.01
CA ILE A 396 18.00 -68.05 -0.52
C ILE A 396 19.43 -68.15 0.08
N LYS A 397 20.09 -66.98 0.21
CA LYS A 397 21.39 -66.89 0.91
C LYS A 397 21.32 -67.47 2.33
N TRP A 398 20.24 -67.07 3.05
CA TRP A 398 20.04 -67.57 4.41
C TRP A 398 19.83 -69.07 4.48
N TYR A 399 19.01 -69.68 3.60
CA TYR A 399 18.83 -71.13 3.55
C TYR A 399 20.13 -71.88 3.18
N ARG A 400 20.91 -71.35 2.25
CA ARG A 400 22.22 -71.90 1.92
C ARG A 400 23.14 -71.93 3.14
N LYS A 401 23.22 -70.80 3.86
CA LYS A 401 24.03 -70.75 5.09
C LYS A 401 23.53 -71.74 6.15
N LYS A 402 22.21 -71.81 6.32
CA LYS A 402 21.57 -72.76 7.23
C LYS A 402 21.91 -74.22 6.88
N LEU A 403 21.85 -74.61 5.61
CA LEU A 403 22.22 -75.94 5.14
C LEU A 403 23.72 -76.26 5.34
N LEU A 404 24.59 -75.30 5.09
CA LEU A 404 26.06 -75.51 5.34
C LEU A 404 26.31 -75.74 6.83
N VAL A 405 25.67 -75.03 7.72
CA VAL A 405 25.79 -75.23 9.16
C VAL A 405 25.16 -76.54 9.59
N LYS A 406 23.99 -76.92 9.07
CA LYS A 406 23.25 -78.12 9.41
C LYS A 406 23.98 -79.38 9.02
N PHE A 407 24.74 -79.32 7.91
CA PHE A 407 25.59 -80.42 7.44
C PHE A 407 27.02 -80.34 7.95
N ASP A 408 27.37 -79.30 8.69
CA ASP A 408 28.71 -79.04 9.19
C ASP A 408 29.76 -79.12 8.04
N VAL A 409 29.55 -78.29 7.01
CA VAL A 409 30.43 -78.22 5.84
C VAL A 409 30.67 -76.75 5.44
N PRO A 410 31.90 -76.42 4.99
CA PRO A 410 32.25 -75.01 4.73
C PRO A 410 31.80 -74.54 3.34
N THR A 411 31.50 -75.44 2.40
CA THR A 411 31.22 -75.03 1.00
C THR A 411 30.00 -75.76 0.40
N ALA A 412 29.38 -75.14 -0.60
CA ALA A 412 28.24 -75.73 -1.30
C ALA A 412 28.62 -77.06 -2.03
N ALA A 413 29.84 -77.18 -2.50
CA ALA A 413 30.32 -78.42 -3.11
C ALA A 413 30.42 -79.53 -2.06
N ALA A 414 30.96 -79.25 -0.88
CA ALA A 414 31.02 -80.20 0.23
C ALA A 414 29.62 -80.55 0.76
N LEU A 415 28.66 -79.59 0.75
CA LEU A 415 27.26 -79.82 1.09
C LEU A 415 26.58 -80.83 0.15
N VAL A 416 26.76 -80.65 -1.16
CA VAL A 416 26.22 -81.57 -2.17
C VAL A 416 26.84 -82.96 -2.04
N SER A 417 28.15 -83.07 -1.84
CA SER A 417 28.84 -84.38 -1.64
C SER A 417 28.28 -85.09 -0.40
N LYS A 418 28.22 -84.37 0.76
CA LYS A 418 27.76 -84.97 2.03
C LYS A 418 26.29 -85.35 1.99
N ALA A 419 25.46 -84.55 1.28
CA ALA A 419 24.03 -84.85 1.08
C ALA A 419 23.83 -86.16 0.21
N LYS A 420 24.67 -86.37 -0.80
CA LYS A 420 24.68 -87.59 -1.60
C LYS A 420 25.11 -88.77 -0.77
N ASP A 421 26.18 -88.67 0.03
CA ASP A 421 26.66 -89.70 0.90
C ASP A 421 25.62 -90.17 1.96
N LEU A 422 24.74 -89.22 2.36
CA LEU A 422 23.65 -89.46 3.31
C LEU A 422 22.30 -89.87 2.63
N GLY A 423 22.31 -90.06 1.29
CA GLY A 423 21.12 -90.44 0.54
C GLY A 423 19.99 -89.42 0.53
N LEU A 424 20.30 -88.15 0.68
CA LEU A 424 19.34 -87.00 0.76
C LEU A 424 19.18 -86.25 -0.57
N LEU A 425 20.00 -86.63 -1.58
CA LEU A 425 19.96 -86.17 -2.98
C LEU A 425 19.87 -87.32 -3.92
#